data_6e21174f3842269a3c61f2ac9c0042d5
#
_entry.id   6e21174f3842269a3c61f2ac9c0042d5
#
_cell.length_a   1.000
_cell.length_b   1.000
_cell.length_c   1.000
_cell.angle_alpha   90.00
_cell.angle_beta   90.00
_cell.angle_gamma   90.00
#
_symmetry.space_group_name_H-M   'P 1'
#
loop_
_entity.id
_entity.type
_entity.pdbx_description
1 polymer ?
#
loop_
_entity_poly.entity_id
_entity_poly.type
_entity_poly.pdbx_seq_one_letter_code
_entity_poly.pdbx_strand_id
1 'polypeptide(L)'
;PCNGYDLQSFIPFSTFNASSGNDSWGWTDPQYGSEYALMGVNNGTVFIDITDPVNPVYLGKLPTHTSSTTWRDVKIYNNYAFVVSEASEHGMQIFDLTRLRDVANPPETFTEDAHYGGFGGAHNIVINEESGYAYAVGTSSYSGGAHFVNIQNPLNPTGEGGYGGSGYSHDAQVITYNGPDADYIGREIYVGSNENQVAIVDVTDKENPVFISSATYTNDSYTHQGWFTEDLNYFIVGDE
;
A
#
# COMPACT_ATOMS: atom_id res chain seq x y z
N PRO A 1 9.06 -6.90 -28.32
CA PRO A 1 8.95 -8.23 -27.77
C PRO A 1 9.73 -8.31 -26.47
N CYS A 2 9.07 -8.75 -25.41
CA CYS A 2 9.73 -9.00 -24.12
C CYS A 2 10.49 -10.33 -24.23
N ASN A 3 11.79 -10.32 -24.03
CA ASN A 3 12.58 -11.55 -24.12
C ASN A 3 12.44 -12.31 -22.80
N GLY A 4 11.84 -13.50 -22.84
CA GLY A 4 11.62 -14.35 -21.67
C GLY A 4 10.34 -14.10 -20.86
N TYR A 5 9.44 -13.23 -21.36
CA TYR A 5 8.14 -12.95 -20.75
C TYR A 5 7.05 -12.95 -21.82
N ASP A 6 5.95 -13.64 -21.54
CA ASP A 6 4.77 -13.70 -22.40
C ASP A 6 3.58 -13.06 -21.68
N LEU A 7 2.83 -12.19 -22.39
CA LEU A 7 1.57 -11.66 -21.88
C LEU A 7 0.55 -12.80 -21.82
N GLN A 8 0.09 -13.13 -20.62
CA GLN A 8 -0.87 -14.22 -20.40
C GLN A 8 -2.29 -13.79 -20.71
N SER A 9 -2.68 -12.60 -20.26
CA SER A 9 -4.02 -12.05 -20.47
C SER A 9 -4.04 -10.53 -20.36
N PHE A 10 -5.13 -9.91 -20.80
CA PHE A 10 -5.36 -8.48 -20.68
C PHE A 10 -6.85 -8.19 -20.46
N ILE A 11 -7.17 -7.44 -19.40
CA ILE A 11 -8.53 -6.98 -19.10
C ILE A 11 -8.56 -5.45 -19.21
N PRO A 12 -9.32 -4.86 -20.15
CA PRO A 12 -9.38 -3.42 -20.31
C PRO A 12 -10.16 -2.74 -19.18
N PHE A 13 -9.86 -1.48 -18.86
CA PHE A 13 -10.54 -0.70 -17.82
C PHE A 13 -12.06 -0.58 -18.06
N SER A 14 -12.51 -0.64 -19.30
CA SER A 14 -13.94 -0.62 -19.64
C SER A 14 -14.72 -1.79 -19.03
N THR A 15 -14.07 -2.95 -18.81
CA THR A 15 -14.66 -4.10 -18.10
C THR A 15 -15.03 -3.74 -16.66
N PHE A 16 -14.26 -2.85 -16.04
CA PHE A 16 -14.46 -2.39 -14.68
C PHE A 16 -15.32 -1.13 -14.58
N ASN A 17 -15.85 -0.61 -15.68
CA ASN A 17 -16.45 0.73 -15.76
C ASN A 17 -15.53 1.79 -15.14
N ALA A 18 -14.24 1.74 -15.47
CA ALA A 18 -13.19 2.63 -15.00
C ALA A 18 -12.49 3.30 -16.17
N SER A 19 -11.85 4.45 -15.92
CA SER A 19 -11.12 5.22 -16.95
C SER A 19 -9.61 5.15 -16.78
N SER A 20 -9.13 4.85 -15.58
CA SER A 20 -7.70 4.74 -15.27
C SER A 20 -7.48 3.78 -14.12
N GLY A 21 -6.26 3.29 -14.00
CA GLY A 21 -5.79 2.52 -12.86
C GLY A 21 -4.48 3.10 -12.34
N ASN A 22 -4.16 2.78 -11.10
CA ASN A 22 -2.94 3.21 -10.45
C ASN A 22 -2.19 1.99 -9.89
N ASP A 23 -2.14 1.83 -8.60
CA ASP A 23 -1.36 0.77 -7.96
C ASP A 23 -2.08 -0.59 -7.97
N SER A 24 -1.31 -1.63 -7.70
CA SER A 24 -1.81 -3.00 -7.62
C SER A 24 -1.08 -3.81 -6.55
N TRP A 25 -1.77 -4.81 -6.00
CA TRP A 25 -1.19 -5.77 -5.07
C TRP A 25 -1.69 -7.18 -5.36
N GLY A 26 -1.03 -8.19 -4.78
CA GLY A 26 -1.41 -9.60 -4.92
C GLY A 26 -1.85 -10.20 -3.59
N TRP A 27 -2.80 -11.12 -3.61
CA TRP A 27 -3.15 -11.96 -2.48
C TRP A 27 -3.18 -13.42 -2.89
N THR A 28 -2.41 -14.26 -2.18
CA THR A 28 -2.52 -15.70 -2.29
C THR A 28 -3.36 -16.19 -1.11
N ASP A 29 -4.49 -16.82 -1.40
CA ASP A 29 -5.36 -17.38 -0.36
C ASP A 29 -4.63 -18.47 0.41
N PRO A 30 -4.38 -18.31 1.71
CA PRO A 30 -3.64 -19.30 2.48
C PRO A 30 -4.40 -20.62 2.68
N GLN A 31 -5.72 -20.63 2.44
CA GLN A 31 -6.53 -21.84 2.60
C GLN A 31 -6.58 -22.68 1.32
N TYR A 32 -6.71 -22.06 0.16
CA TYR A 32 -6.93 -22.76 -1.11
C TYR A 32 -5.76 -22.62 -2.08
N GLY A 33 -4.83 -21.71 -1.85
CA GLY A 33 -3.73 -21.42 -2.76
C GLY A 33 -4.16 -20.69 -4.03
N SER A 34 -5.39 -20.19 -4.09
CA SER A 34 -5.86 -19.35 -5.18
C SER A 34 -5.17 -18.00 -5.17
N GLU A 35 -4.91 -17.45 -6.34
CA GLU A 35 -4.18 -16.18 -6.50
C GLU A 35 -5.09 -15.10 -7.02
N TYR A 36 -4.99 -13.91 -6.41
CA TYR A 36 -5.84 -12.77 -6.73
C TYR A 36 -4.99 -11.53 -6.97
N ALA A 37 -5.33 -10.78 -8.01
CA ALA A 37 -4.83 -9.43 -8.23
C ALA A 37 -5.85 -8.41 -7.73
N LEU A 38 -5.35 -7.44 -6.97
CA LEU A 38 -6.08 -6.27 -6.53
C LEU A 38 -5.55 -5.07 -7.30
N MET A 39 -6.43 -4.27 -7.91
CA MET A 39 -6.00 -3.09 -8.64
C MET A 39 -6.84 -1.88 -8.26
N GLY A 40 -6.16 -0.81 -7.86
CA GLY A 40 -6.75 0.51 -7.69
C GLY A 40 -7.18 1.07 -9.04
N VAL A 41 -8.47 1.40 -9.16
CA VAL A 41 -9.00 2.12 -10.32
C VAL A 41 -9.62 3.44 -9.88
N ASN A 42 -9.83 4.38 -10.80
CA ASN A 42 -10.27 5.73 -10.44
C ASN A 42 -11.56 5.78 -9.59
N ASN A 43 -12.39 4.76 -9.64
CA ASN A 43 -13.69 4.71 -8.94
C ASN A 43 -13.83 3.55 -7.95
N GLY A 44 -12.71 2.95 -7.52
CA GLY A 44 -12.72 1.85 -6.55
C GLY A 44 -11.51 0.95 -6.64
N THR A 45 -11.60 -0.24 -6.03
CA THR A 45 -10.60 -1.30 -6.12
C THR A 45 -11.25 -2.54 -6.73
N VAL A 46 -10.65 -3.11 -7.77
CA VAL A 46 -11.15 -4.32 -8.44
C VAL A 46 -10.39 -5.54 -7.95
N PHE A 47 -11.09 -6.67 -7.89
CA PHE A 47 -10.56 -7.96 -7.50
C PHE A 47 -10.69 -8.94 -8.66
N ILE A 48 -9.58 -9.59 -8.99
CA ILE A 48 -9.46 -10.48 -10.14
C ILE A 48 -8.83 -11.78 -9.67
N ASP A 49 -9.53 -12.91 -9.87
CA ASP A 49 -8.91 -14.23 -9.72
C ASP A 49 -7.97 -14.46 -10.89
N ILE A 50 -6.69 -14.66 -10.60
CA ILE A 50 -5.62 -14.95 -11.54
C ILE A 50 -4.99 -16.32 -11.33
N THR A 51 -5.67 -17.22 -10.60
CA THR A 51 -5.23 -18.59 -10.36
C THR A 51 -4.97 -19.33 -11.69
N ASP A 52 -5.79 -19.07 -12.71
CA ASP A 52 -5.47 -19.37 -14.11
C ASP A 52 -5.12 -18.05 -14.84
N PRO A 53 -3.83 -17.72 -15.02
CA PRO A 53 -3.43 -16.43 -15.57
C PRO A 53 -3.81 -16.22 -17.04
N VAL A 54 -4.18 -17.28 -17.75
CA VAL A 54 -4.65 -17.22 -19.15
C VAL A 54 -6.13 -16.90 -19.23
N ASN A 55 -6.90 -17.28 -18.20
CA ASN A 55 -8.34 -17.07 -18.10
C ASN A 55 -8.71 -16.36 -16.78
N PRO A 56 -8.23 -15.12 -16.54
CA PRO A 56 -8.53 -14.40 -15.31
C PRO A 56 -10.01 -14.07 -15.20
N VAL A 57 -10.53 -14.10 -13.97
CA VAL A 57 -11.94 -13.80 -13.70
C VAL A 57 -12.08 -12.52 -12.89
N TYR A 58 -12.74 -11.52 -13.46
CA TYR A 58 -13.12 -10.32 -12.73
C TYR A 58 -14.22 -10.64 -11.71
N LEU A 59 -13.86 -10.70 -10.41
CA LEU A 59 -14.79 -11.09 -9.34
C LEU A 59 -15.69 -9.95 -8.89
N GLY A 60 -15.22 -8.72 -8.93
CA GLY A 60 -16.02 -7.58 -8.52
C GLY A 60 -15.19 -6.38 -8.09
N LYS A 61 -15.89 -5.36 -7.61
CA LYS A 61 -15.31 -4.07 -7.24
C LYS A 61 -15.81 -3.59 -5.87
N LEU A 62 -14.90 -3.13 -5.04
CA LEU A 62 -15.16 -2.26 -3.90
C LEU A 62 -15.19 -0.82 -4.40
N PRO A 63 -16.36 -0.15 -4.45
CA PRO A 63 -16.43 1.26 -4.85
C PRO A 63 -15.62 2.17 -3.93
N THR A 64 -15.15 3.29 -4.45
CA THR A 64 -14.46 4.31 -3.64
C THR A 64 -15.35 4.82 -2.51
N HIS A 65 -14.78 5.06 -1.33
CA HIS A 65 -15.53 5.55 -0.17
C HIS A 65 -16.14 6.94 -0.42
N THR A 66 -15.39 7.80 -1.09
CA THR A 66 -15.85 9.16 -1.45
C THR A 66 -15.78 9.38 -2.97
N SER A 67 -15.23 10.49 -3.43
CA SER A 67 -15.13 10.83 -4.85
C SER A 67 -14.10 10.00 -5.60
N SER A 68 -14.28 9.92 -6.92
CA SER A 68 -13.31 9.27 -7.80
C SER A 68 -12.04 10.10 -7.92
N THR A 69 -10.88 9.40 -7.89
CA THR A 69 -9.57 9.95 -8.19
C THR A 69 -8.69 8.86 -8.79
N THR A 70 -7.69 9.22 -9.59
CA THR A 70 -6.75 8.26 -10.16
C THR A 70 -5.88 7.63 -9.06
N TRP A 71 -5.41 8.43 -8.11
CA TRP A 71 -4.43 8.02 -7.12
C TRP A 71 -5.07 7.21 -6.00
N ARG A 72 -4.69 5.94 -5.94
CA ARG A 72 -5.22 4.94 -4.99
C ARG A 72 -4.18 3.84 -4.82
N ASP A 73 -3.94 3.45 -3.58
CA ASP A 73 -3.03 2.36 -3.25
C ASP A 73 -3.71 1.31 -2.39
N VAL A 74 -3.21 0.08 -2.45
CA VAL A 74 -3.72 -1.07 -1.72
C VAL A 74 -2.60 -1.96 -1.22
N LYS A 75 -2.67 -2.35 0.05
CA LYS A 75 -1.78 -3.36 0.66
C LYS A 75 -2.62 -4.36 1.44
N ILE A 76 -2.00 -5.47 1.85
CA ILE A 76 -2.69 -6.59 2.50
C ILE A 76 -2.03 -6.91 3.84
N TYR A 77 -2.86 -7.25 4.82
CA TYR A 77 -2.46 -7.81 6.09
C TYR A 77 -3.55 -8.76 6.63
N ASN A 78 -3.16 -9.95 7.07
CA ASN A 78 -4.07 -10.94 7.68
C ASN A 78 -5.36 -11.20 6.87
N ASN A 79 -5.25 -11.40 5.55
CA ASN A 79 -6.37 -11.62 4.63
C ASN A 79 -7.32 -10.41 4.47
N TYR A 80 -6.91 -9.21 4.87
CA TYR A 80 -7.64 -7.97 4.64
C TYR A 80 -6.87 -7.07 3.68
N ALA A 81 -7.59 -6.47 2.75
CA ALA A 81 -7.08 -5.37 1.92
C ALA A 81 -7.32 -4.05 2.64
N PHE A 82 -6.29 -3.20 2.65
CA PHE A 82 -6.31 -1.83 3.14
C PHE A 82 -6.11 -0.90 1.96
N VAL A 83 -7.10 -0.06 1.69
CA VAL A 83 -7.15 0.79 0.50
C VAL A 83 -7.20 2.24 0.90
N VAL A 84 -6.25 3.02 0.42
CA VAL A 84 -6.22 4.48 0.57
C VAL A 84 -6.42 5.19 -0.76
N SER A 85 -6.68 6.49 -0.72
CA SER A 85 -6.86 7.32 -1.91
C SER A 85 -6.63 8.79 -1.59
N GLU A 86 -6.20 9.57 -2.57
CA GLU A 86 -6.10 11.02 -2.47
C GLU A 86 -7.46 11.75 -2.45
N ALA A 87 -8.55 11.04 -2.70
CA ALA A 87 -9.87 11.65 -2.60
C ALA A 87 -10.10 12.23 -1.21
N SER A 88 -10.65 13.45 -1.15
CA SER A 88 -10.93 14.12 0.11
C SER A 88 -11.82 13.25 1.00
N GLU A 89 -11.46 13.16 2.28
CA GLU A 89 -12.20 12.40 3.31
C GLU A 89 -12.34 10.90 2.99
N HIS A 90 -11.48 10.34 2.13
CA HIS A 90 -11.53 8.92 1.79
C HIS A 90 -11.09 8.04 2.96
N GLY A 91 -10.07 8.44 3.69
CA GLY A 91 -9.49 7.60 4.74
C GLY A 91 -8.94 6.28 4.19
N MET A 92 -9.13 5.21 4.95
CA MET A 92 -8.70 3.87 4.61
C MET A 92 -9.88 2.90 4.68
N GLN A 93 -10.25 2.30 3.54
CA GLN A 93 -11.22 1.21 3.47
C GLN A 93 -10.56 -0.11 3.83
N ILE A 94 -11.26 -0.97 4.53
CA ILE A 94 -10.81 -2.33 4.88
C ILE A 94 -11.80 -3.33 4.29
N PHE A 95 -11.28 -4.34 3.59
CA PHE A 95 -12.08 -5.38 2.95
C PHE A 95 -11.55 -6.77 3.28
N ASP A 96 -12.42 -7.66 3.74
CA ASP A 96 -12.11 -9.08 4.02
C ASP A 96 -12.00 -9.86 2.69
N LEU A 97 -10.78 -10.21 2.32
CA LEU A 97 -10.47 -10.92 1.07
C LEU A 97 -11.04 -12.34 1.04
N THR A 98 -11.33 -12.94 2.20
CA THR A 98 -11.93 -14.28 2.24
C THR A 98 -13.31 -14.32 1.61
N ARG A 99 -14.00 -13.16 1.49
CA ARG A 99 -15.28 -13.03 0.78
C ARG A 99 -15.18 -13.30 -0.72
N LEU A 100 -13.98 -13.21 -1.28
CA LEU A 100 -13.74 -13.52 -2.70
C LEU A 100 -13.93 -15.01 -3.02
N ARG A 101 -13.84 -15.87 -2.00
CA ARG A 101 -14.05 -17.33 -2.13
C ARG A 101 -15.47 -17.70 -2.54
N ASP A 102 -16.45 -16.90 -2.14
CA ASP A 102 -17.88 -17.21 -2.23
C ASP A 102 -18.61 -16.43 -3.34
N VAL A 103 -17.84 -15.80 -4.26
CA VAL A 103 -18.42 -15.06 -5.40
C VAL A 103 -19.02 -16.01 -6.41
N ALA A 104 -20.33 -16.25 -6.31
CA ALA A 104 -21.03 -17.20 -7.15
C ALA A 104 -21.41 -16.66 -8.53
N ASN A 105 -21.66 -15.37 -8.66
CA ASN A 105 -22.10 -14.72 -9.90
C ASN A 105 -21.28 -13.43 -10.18
N PRO A 106 -20.01 -13.56 -10.57
CA PRO A 106 -19.18 -12.40 -10.84
C PRO A 106 -19.66 -11.61 -12.07
N PRO A 107 -19.46 -10.27 -12.10
CA PRO A 107 -18.84 -9.49 -11.04
C PRO A 107 -19.82 -8.99 -9.98
N GLU A 108 -19.38 -8.92 -8.73
CA GLU A 108 -20.15 -8.36 -7.62
C GLU A 108 -19.74 -6.92 -7.28
N THR A 109 -20.64 -6.15 -6.66
CA THR A 109 -20.33 -4.87 -6.03
C THR A 109 -20.21 -5.09 -4.54
N PHE A 110 -18.99 -4.93 -4.01
CA PHE A 110 -18.71 -5.14 -2.60
C PHE A 110 -18.95 -3.89 -1.76
N THR A 111 -19.00 -4.09 -0.45
CA THR A 111 -18.97 -3.03 0.57
C THR A 111 -17.78 -3.27 1.48
N GLU A 112 -17.18 -2.22 1.99
CA GLU A 112 -16.12 -2.30 2.99
C GLU A 112 -16.60 -2.98 4.27
N ASP A 113 -15.72 -3.70 4.95
CA ASP A 113 -16.00 -4.38 6.22
C ASP A 113 -15.70 -3.46 7.42
N ALA A 114 -14.76 -2.53 7.25
CA ALA A 114 -14.45 -1.48 8.19
C ALA A 114 -13.88 -0.25 7.46
N HIS A 115 -13.83 0.89 8.16
CA HIS A 115 -13.27 2.13 7.65
C HIS A 115 -12.53 2.89 8.75
N TYR A 116 -11.38 3.46 8.41
CA TYR A 116 -10.61 4.34 9.28
C TYR A 116 -10.54 5.75 8.69
N GLY A 117 -11.13 6.73 9.37
CA GLY A 117 -11.20 8.13 8.94
C GLY A 117 -10.22 9.06 9.64
N GLY A 118 -9.15 8.56 10.28
CA GLY A 118 -8.21 9.37 11.06
C GLY A 118 -7.29 10.29 10.25
N PHE A 119 -7.26 10.13 8.93
CA PHE A 119 -6.67 11.06 7.96
C PHE A 119 -7.65 11.27 6.79
N GLY A 120 -7.54 12.39 6.07
CA GLY A 120 -8.45 12.71 4.96
C GLY A 120 -8.14 11.89 3.71
N GLY A 121 -7.18 12.29 2.89
CA GLY A 121 -6.63 11.52 1.78
C GLY A 121 -5.24 11.00 2.11
N ALA A 122 -4.78 10.01 1.36
CA ALA A 122 -3.40 9.53 1.37
C ALA A 122 -2.96 9.14 -0.03
N HIS A 123 -1.69 9.38 -0.36
CA HIS A 123 -1.14 9.01 -1.66
C HIS A 123 -0.84 7.51 -1.72
N ASN A 124 -0.05 7.01 -0.76
CA ASN A 124 0.31 5.59 -0.65
C ASN A 124 0.09 5.05 0.77
N ILE A 125 0.13 3.72 0.90
CA ILE A 125 0.10 3.00 2.15
C ILE A 125 1.16 1.90 2.13
N VAL A 126 1.90 1.74 3.22
CA VAL A 126 2.82 0.62 3.42
C VAL A 126 2.51 -0.08 4.75
N ILE A 127 2.79 -1.37 4.82
CA ILE A 127 2.46 -2.19 5.99
C ILE A 127 3.72 -2.94 6.41
N ASN A 128 4.04 -2.89 7.71
CA ASN A 128 4.94 -3.86 8.30
C ASN A 128 4.11 -5.00 8.87
N GLU A 129 4.12 -6.14 8.20
CA GLU A 129 3.31 -7.30 8.57
C GLU A 129 3.74 -7.92 9.90
N GLU A 130 5.02 -7.79 10.30
CA GLU A 130 5.51 -8.33 11.56
C GLU A 130 4.93 -7.58 12.77
N SER A 131 4.82 -6.26 12.67
CA SER A 131 4.28 -5.42 13.76
C SER A 131 2.76 -5.26 13.68
N GLY A 132 2.15 -5.44 12.50
CA GLY A 132 0.74 -5.17 12.26
C GLY A 132 0.41 -3.68 12.30
N TYR A 133 1.31 -2.86 11.73
CA TYR A 133 1.10 -1.42 11.55
C TYR A 133 1.07 -1.05 10.07
N ALA A 134 0.12 -0.20 9.73
CA ALA A 134 0.04 0.50 8.45
C ALA A 134 0.55 1.95 8.61
N TYR A 135 1.20 2.43 7.56
CA TYR A 135 1.76 3.78 7.45
C TYR A 135 1.20 4.41 6.19
N ALA A 136 0.21 5.28 6.36
CA ALA A 136 -0.32 6.05 5.23
C ALA A 136 0.57 7.27 5.01
N VAL A 137 1.03 7.50 3.79
CA VAL A 137 1.93 8.60 3.41
C VAL A 137 1.28 9.51 2.37
N GLY A 138 1.81 10.71 2.20
CA GLY A 138 1.17 11.74 1.39
C GLY A 138 -0.20 12.14 1.96
N THR A 139 -0.34 12.10 3.29
CA THR A 139 -1.60 12.41 3.97
C THR A 139 -1.76 13.90 4.23
N SER A 140 -2.98 14.32 4.59
CA SER A 140 -3.22 15.69 5.07
C SER A 140 -2.69 15.94 6.51
N SER A 141 -2.29 14.88 7.22
CA SER A 141 -1.69 14.94 8.55
C SER A 141 -0.15 14.89 8.48
N TYR A 142 0.52 15.22 9.57
CA TYR A 142 1.98 15.12 9.72
C TYR A 142 2.78 15.74 8.56
N SER A 143 2.31 16.87 8.03
CA SER A 143 2.96 17.59 6.91
C SER A 143 3.13 16.75 5.63
N GLY A 144 2.27 15.79 5.38
CA GLY A 144 2.37 14.84 4.27
C GLY A 144 3.26 13.63 4.54
N GLY A 145 3.87 13.55 5.71
CA GLY A 145 4.62 12.37 6.15
C GLY A 145 3.72 11.21 6.59
N ALA A 146 4.28 10.25 7.30
CA ALA A 146 3.59 9.03 7.65
C ALA A 146 2.60 9.19 8.81
N HIS A 147 1.37 8.71 8.63
CA HIS A 147 0.36 8.54 9.67
C HIS A 147 0.33 7.06 10.08
N PHE A 148 0.54 6.77 11.37
CA PHE A 148 0.66 5.41 11.89
C PHE A 148 -0.69 4.87 12.33
N VAL A 149 -1.06 3.69 11.85
CA VAL A 149 -2.32 3.03 12.17
C VAL A 149 -2.05 1.61 12.65
N ASN A 150 -2.45 1.27 13.86
CA ASN A 150 -2.45 -0.10 14.34
C ASN A 150 -3.57 -0.88 13.66
N ILE A 151 -3.21 -1.93 12.94
CA ILE A 151 -4.12 -2.80 12.19
C ILE A 151 -4.08 -4.26 12.65
N GLN A 152 -3.52 -4.53 13.84
CA GLN A 152 -3.48 -5.88 14.42
C GLN A 152 -4.90 -6.47 14.57
N ASN A 153 -5.90 -5.61 14.79
CA ASN A 153 -7.30 -5.94 14.59
C ASN A 153 -7.81 -5.20 13.34
N PRO A 154 -7.84 -5.83 12.15
CA PRO A 154 -8.21 -5.18 10.90
C PRO A 154 -9.58 -4.49 10.92
N LEU A 155 -10.54 -5.04 11.66
CA LEU A 155 -11.90 -4.49 11.73
C LEU A 155 -12.05 -3.35 12.76
N ASN A 156 -11.01 -3.05 13.54
CA ASN A 156 -11.01 -1.95 14.48
C ASN A 156 -9.65 -1.24 14.53
N PRO A 157 -9.20 -0.63 13.41
CA PRO A 157 -7.93 0.06 13.33
C PRO A 157 -7.90 1.30 14.22
N THR A 158 -6.74 1.61 14.81
CA THR A 158 -6.55 2.77 15.69
C THR A 158 -5.34 3.59 15.28
N GLY A 159 -5.49 4.92 15.27
CA GLY A 159 -4.37 5.82 15.01
C GLY A 159 -3.45 5.91 16.22
N GLU A 160 -2.13 5.80 16.00
CA GLU A 160 -1.12 5.80 17.06
C GLU A 160 0.01 6.81 16.82
N GLY A 161 -0.30 7.92 16.17
CA GLY A 161 0.66 8.97 15.92
C GLY A 161 1.11 9.06 14.47
N GLY A 162 2.30 9.58 14.27
CA GLY A 162 2.87 9.76 12.93
C GLY A 162 4.20 10.51 12.95
N TYR A 163 4.82 10.62 11.78
CA TYR A 163 6.07 11.32 11.60
C TYR A 163 6.00 12.30 10.42
N GLY A 164 6.20 13.59 10.70
CA GLY A 164 6.21 14.65 9.71
C GLY A 164 7.52 15.48 9.66
N GLY A 165 8.55 15.03 10.40
CA GLY A 165 9.79 15.79 10.56
C GLY A 165 10.63 15.94 9.27
N SER A 166 10.40 15.09 8.28
CA SER A 166 11.07 15.14 6.96
C SER A 166 10.18 15.67 5.83
N GLY A 167 8.99 16.19 6.15
CA GLY A 167 8.02 16.70 5.19
C GLY A 167 7.23 15.61 4.48
N TYR A 168 6.78 15.92 3.27
CA TYR A 168 5.96 15.02 2.44
C TYR A 168 6.74 13.76 2.06
N SER A 169 6.10 12.60 2.23
CA SER A 169 6.58 11.33 1.71
C SER A 169 5.64 10.87 0.60
N HIS A 170 6.19 10.69 -0.59
CA HIS A 170 5.44 10.18 -1.74
C HIS A 170 5.15 8.68 -1.59
N ASP A 171 6.17 7.92 -1.24
CA ASP A 171 6.10 6.50 -0.96
C ASP A 171 7.05 6.13 0.18
N ALA A 172 6.98 4.89 0.67
CA ALA A 172 7.86 4.41 1.72
C ALA A 172 7.99 2.89 1.70
N GLN A 173 8.95 2.39 2.46
CA GLN A 173 8.99 1.00 2.93
C GLN A 173 9.19 1.00 4.45
N VAL A 174 8.49 0.12 5.16
CA VAL A 174 8.68 -0.09 6.60
C VAL A 174 8.98 -1.55 6.86
N ILE A 175 10.04 -1.81 7.61
CA ILE A 175 10.51 -3.17 7.91
C ILE A 175 10.92 -3.29 9.38
N THR A 176 10.84 -4.51 9.93
CA THR A 176 11.61 -4.88 11.10
C THR A 176 13.03 -5.19 10.65
N TYR A 177 13.96 -4.32 11.00
CA TYR A 177 15.31 -4.37 10.45
C TYR A 177 16.14 -5.51 11.04
N ASN A 178 16.66 -6.35 10.17
CA ASN A 178 17.57 -7.46 10.49
C ASN A 178 18.84 -7.44 9.58
N GLY A 179 19.19 -6.25 9.10
CA GLY A 179 20.34 -6.04 8.21
C GLY A 179 21.69 -5.96 8.93
N PRO A 180 22.74 -5.51 8.22
CA PRO A 180 24.11 -5.55 8.73
C PRO A 180 24.43 -4.54 9.84
N ASP A 181 23.61 -3.49 10.02
CA ASP A 181 23.82 -2.49 11.07
C ASP A 181 23.29 -2.98 12.43
N ALA A 182 24.19 -3.40 13.31
CA ALA A 182 23.85 -4.01 14.59
C ALA A 182 23.10 -3.08 15.55
N ASP A 183 23.21 -1.76 15.39
CA ASP A 183 22.56 -0.78 16.26
C ASP A 183 21.04 -0.70 16.03
N TYR A 184 20.56 -1.21 14.89
CA TYR A 184 19.15 -1.16 14.48
C TYR A 184 18.47 -2.54 14.37
N ILE A 185 19.17 -3.63 14.69
CA ILE A 185 18.56 -4.99 14.67
C ILE A 185 17.33 -5.03 15.56
N GLY A 186 16.21 -5.50 15.01
CA GLY A 186 14.91 -5.59 15.67
C GLY A 186 14.15 -4.27 15.79
N ARG A 187 14.71 -3.18 15.28
CA ARG A 187 13.99 -1.90 15.20
C ARG A 187 13.04 -1.86 14.00
N GLU A 188 11.95 -1.16 14.14
CA GLU A 188 11.06 -0.89 13.03
C GLU A 188 11.52 0.38 12.32
N ILE A 189 12.00 0.21 11.09
CA ILE A 189 12.62 1.28 10.31
C ILE A 189 11.71 1.68 9.16
N TYR A 190 11.33 2.94 9.16
CA TYR A 190 10.65 3.62 8.06
C TYR A 190 11.68 4.26 7.14
N VAL A 191 11.57 4.00 5.85
CA VAL A 191 12.37 4.64 4.79
C VAL A 191 11.42 5.31 3.82
N GLY A 192 11.35 6.64 3.89
CA GLY A 192 10.46 7.46 3.08
C GLY A 192 11.16 8.00 1.83
N SER A 193 10.47 7.93 0.70
CA SER A 193 10.84 8.61 -0.55
C SER A 193 10.18 9.99 -0.56
N ASN A 194 10.96 11.03 -0.21
CA ASN A 194 10.46 12.36 0.15
C ASN A 194 10.82 13.39 -0.93
N GLU A 195 10.35 13.18 -2.17
CA GLU A 195 10.53 14.10 -3.31
C GLU A 195 11.99 14.40 -3.67
N ASN A 196 12.78 14.89 -2.73
CA ASN A 196 14.18 15.36 -2.94
C ASN A 196 15.20 14.61 -2.06
N GLN A 197 14.76 13.61 -1.29
CA GLN A 197 15.61 12.84 -0.40
C GLN A 197 14.96 11.51 -0.02
N VAL A 198 15.79 10.57 0.41
CA VAL A 198 15.36 9.41 1.20
C VAL A 198 15.51 9.73 2.67
N ALA A 199 14.47 9.59 3.46
CA ALA A 199 14.48 9.80 4.91
C ALA A 199 14.40 8.48 5.67
N ILE A 200 15.26 8.27 6.66
CA ILE A 200 15.33 7.05 7.47
C ILE A 200 14.96 7.39 8.92
N VAL A 201 13.96 6.70 9.45
CA VAL A 201 13.38 6.99 10.77
C VAL A 201 13.16 5.68 11.54
N ASP A 202 13.59 5.64 12.79
CA ASP A 202 13.19 4.59 13.75
C ASP A 202 11.78 4.90 14.25
N VAL A 203 10.83 4.05 13.91
CA VAL A 203 9.41 4.16 14.29
C VAL A 203 8.98 3.04 15.24
N THR A 204 9.93 2.42 15.92
CA THR A 204 9.69 1.37 16.91
C THR A 204 8.76 1.87 18.02
N ASP A 205 9.05 3.04 18.56
CA ASP A 205 8.16 3.76 19.47
C ASP A 205 7.28 4.73 18.64
N LYS A 206 5.99 4.40 18.54
CA LYS A 206 5.04 5.16 17.72
C LYS A 206 4.75 6.57 18.27
N GLU A 207 4.93 6.75 19.59
CA GLU A 207 4.74 8.06 20.23
C GLU A 207 5.98 8.96 20.07
N ASN A 208 7.17 8.36 19.91
CA ASN A 208 8.44 9.06 19.86
C ASN A 208 9.32 8.56 18.67
N PRO A 209 8.91 8.77 17.42
CA PRO A 209 9.72 8.39 16.26
C PRO A 209 11.02 9.18 16.22
N VAL A 210 12.14 8.51 15.91
CA VAL A 210 13.49 9.09 15.94
C VAL A 210 14.05 9.16 14.52
N PHE A 211 14.32 10.38 14.05
CA PHE A 211 15.05 10.57 12.80
C PHE A 211 16.47 10.01 12.93
N ILE A 212 16.86 9.15 12.01
CA ILE A 212 18.20 8.56 11.95
C ILE A 212 19.07 9.33 10.97
N SER A 213 18.63 9.41 9.71
CA SER A 213 19.43 9.98 8.63
C SER A 213 18.58 10.34 7.43
N SER A 214 19.14 11.10 6.51
CA SER A 214 18.61 11.24 5.15
C SER A 214 19.74 11.19 4.13
N ALA A 215 19.40 10.80 2.91
CA ALA A 215 20.30 10.76 1.77
C ALA A 215 19.70 11.48 0.58
N THR A 216 20.54 12.25 -0.11
CA THR A 216 20.26 12.85 -1.42
C THR A 216 21.22 12.25 -2.44
N TYR A 217 20.90 12.36 -3.70
CA TYR A 217 21.73 11.82 -4.79
C TYR A 217 21.87 12.84 -5.93
N THR A 218 22.83 12.59 -6.82
CA THR A 218 23.13 13.52 -7.92
C THR A 218 22.08 13.39 -9.02
N ASN A 219 21.59 14.52 -9.54
CA ASN A 219 20.55 14.60 -10.57
C ASN A 219 19.19 14.04 -10.11
N ASP A 220 18.88 14.18 -8.84
CA ASP A 220 17.53 13.95 -8.33
C ASP A 220 16.54 14.87 -9.05
N SER A 221 15.45 14.31 -9.55
CA SER A 221 14.29 15.02 -10.06
C SER A 221 13.15 14.94 -9.07
N TYR A 222 12.73 13.70 -8.76
CA TYR A 222 11.70 13.43 -7.78
C TYR A 222 11.92 12.06 -7.16
N THR A 223 12.36 12.02 -5.90
CA THR A 223 12.53 10.76 -5.16
C THR A 223 11.17 10.10 -4.98
N HIS A 224 10.86 9.16 -5.89
CA HIS A 224 9.52 8.65 -6.10
C HIS A 224 9.18 7.46 -5.19
N GLN A 225 9.98 6.41 -5.29
CA GLN A 225 9.78 5.17 -4.54
C GLN A 225 11.11 4.47 -4.28
N GLY A 226 11.10 3.43 -3.46
CA GLY A 226 12.28 2.61 -3.27
C GLY A 226 12.00 1.33 -2.50
N TRP A 227 12.94 0.39 -2.58
CA TRP A 227 12.84 -0.91 -1.92
C TRP A 227 14.19 -1.42 -1.47
N PHE A 228 14.24 -2.07 -0.30
CA PHE A 228 15.45 -2.74 0.17
C PHE A 228 15.76 -3.98 -0.67
N THR A 229 17.06 -4.27 -0.83
CA THR A 229 17.51 -5.61 -1.22
C THR A 229 17.18 -6.63 -0.11
N GLU A 230 17.05 -7.91 -0.47
CA GLU A 230 16.72 -8.97 0.51
C GLU A 230 17.70 -9.06 1.69
N ASP A 231 18.98 -8.73 1.44
CA ASP A 231 20.03 -8.71 2.46
C ASP A 231 20.09 -7.41 3.27
N LEU A 232 19.18 -6.45 2.99
CA LEU A 232 19.08 -5.13 3.60
C LEU A 232 20.36 -4.28 3.55
N ASN A 233 21.26 -4.59 2.60
CA ASN A 233 22.49 -3.81 2.40
C ASN A 233 22.27 -2.54 1.59
N TYR A 234 21.26 -2.53 0.71
CA TYR A 234 20.98 -1.43 -0.20
C TYR A 234 19.50 -1.10 -0.22
N PHE A 235 19.19 0.18 -0.34
CA PHE A 235 17.87 0.67 -0.70
C PHE A 235 17.92 1.18 -2.14
N ILE A 236 17.15 0.54 -3.03
CA ILE A 236 17.10 0.90 -4.45
C ILE A 236 16.06 1.99 -4.61
N VAL A 237 16.46 3.14 -5.13
CA VAL A 237 15.59 4.32 -5.32
C VAL A 237 15.17 4.42 -6.78
N GLY A 238 13.87 4.67 -7.01
CA GLY A 238 13.34 5.12 -8.28
C GLY A 238 13.17 6.64 -8.28
N ASP A 239 13.59 7.27 -9.37
CA ASP A 239 13.44 8.71 -9.63
C ASP A 239 12.44 8.91 -10.78
N GLU A 240 11.51 9.88 -10.66
CA GLU A 240 10.46 10.18 -11.65
C GLU A 240 10.79 11.44 -12.47
#